data_811fa6fbd49fca74288dc3fafec5ef03
#
_entry.id   811fa6fbd49fca74288dc3fafec5ef03
#
_cell.length_a   1.000
_cell.length_b   1.000
_cell.length_c   1.000
_cell.angle_alpha   90.00
_cell.angle_beta   90.00
_cell.angle_gamma   90.00
#
_symmetry.space_group_name_H-M   'P 1'
#
loop_
_entity.id
_entity.type
_entity.pdbx_description
1 polymer ?
#
loop_
_entity_poly.entity_id
_entity_poly.type
_entity_poly.pdbx_seq_one_letter_code
_entity_poly.pdbx_strand_id
1 'polypeptide(L)'
;FICKSYVVSLVWVGFFGLVYTCLDIYAKDRYKKILYGYAAVVLGASVLIYLLPIHYYYDGEAVYTYGPSDIATYFFAVLFVLITLYQVIRHGDQMNPKRRSAVRTWMIVWIIAAATQFFNSRLLLVGYATALGMMILFFELENPEANLDRETGAFNSHALLEYMRQEYEKDHTFAVLLISLGQYQSSGLAIRQVEFVLRWIVKYLQSISGIKVFKNVERELVVVCPDEETLEHAL
;
A
#
# COMPACT_ATOMS: atom_id res chain seq x y z
N PHE A 1 -25.97 2.46 -19.39
CA PHE A 1 -24.72 1.72 -19.33
C PHE A 1 -23.75 2.37 -18.33
N ILE A 2 -23.37 3.64 -18.50
CA ILE A 2 -22.38 4.37 -17.69
C ILE A 2 -22.72 4.32 -16.18
N CYS A 3 -23.98 4.59 -15.80
CA CYS A 3 -24.37 4.55 -14.38
C CYS A 3 -24.19 3.15 -13.76
N LYS A 4 -24.56 2.08 -14.49
CA LYS A 4 -24.34 0.71 -14.02
C LYS A 4 -22.86 0.37 -13.87
N SER A 5 -22.02 0.83 -14.80
CA SER A 5 -20.57 0.66 -14.69
C SER A 5 -20.00 1.37 -13.46
N TYR A 6 -20.51 2.57 -13.17
CA TYR A 6 -20.10 3.32 -11.98
C TYR A 6 -20.48 2.55 -10.69
N VAL A 7 -21.73 2.13 -10.55
CA VAL A 7 -22.15 1.43 -9.32
C VAL A 7 -21.46 0.07 -9.15
N VAL A 8 -21.18 -0.66 -10.24
CA VAL A 8 -20.38 -1.89 -10.20
C VAL A 8 -18.95 -1.59 -9.75
N SER A 9 -18.35 -0.48 -10.18
CA SER A 9 -16.99 -0.10 -9.77
C SER A 9 -16.87 0.08 -8.25
N LEU A 10 -17.92 0.53 -7.56
CA LEU A 10 -17.94 0.66 -6.09
C LEU A 10 -17.82 -0.70 -5.39
N VAL A 11 -18.45 -1.73 -5.93
CA VAL A 11 -18.32 -3.10 -5.39
C VAL A 11 -16.89 -3.63 -5.58
N TRP A 12 -16.30 -3.36 -6.75
CA TRP A 12 -14.91 -3.74 -7.03
C TRP A 12 -13.91 -3.04 -6.11
N VAL A 13 -14.15 -1.80 -5.73
CA VAL A 13 -13.32 -1.09 -4.73
C VAL A 13 -13.32 -1.84 -3.39
N GLY A 14 -14.49 -2.25 -2.89
CA GLY A 14 -14.59 -3.06 -1.69
C GLY A 14 -13.86 -4.39 -1.80
N PHE A 15 -14.00 -5.06 -2.95
CA PHE A 15 -13.28 -6.31 -3.24
C PHE A 15 -11.76 -6.11 -3.28
N PHE A 16 -11.24 -5.07 -3.94
CA PHE A 16 -9.79 -4.80 -3.95
C PHE A 16 -9.25 -4.48 -2.56
N GLY A 17 -10.01 -3.77 -1.72
CA GLY A 17 -9.64 -3.56 -0.32
C GLY A 17 -9.51 -4.88 0.46
N LEU A 18 -10.43 -5.83 0.22
CA LEU A 18 -10.35 -7.17 0.80
C LEU A 18 -9.14 -7.96 0.28
N VAL A 19 -8.90 -7.96 -1.03
CA VAL A 19 -7.74 -8.61 -1.66
C VAL A 19 -6.44 -8.08 -1.06
N TYR A 20 -6.31 -6.77 -0.96
CA TYR A 20 -5.14 -6.10 -0.40
C TYR A 20 -4.89 -6.50 1.07
N THR A 21 -5.96 -6.62 1.85
CA THR A 21 -5.88 -7.07 3.25
C THR A 21 -5.47 -8.55 3.36
N CYS A 22 -5.99 -9.40 2.48
CA CYS A 22 -5.70 -10.83 2.49
C CYS A 22 -4.25 -11.17 2.10
N LEU A 23 -3.56 -10.29 1.37
CA LEU A 23 -2.15 -10.49 0.99
C LEU A 23 -1.22 -10.67 2.18
N ASP A 24 -1.46 -9.98 3.29
CA ASP A 24 -0.64 -10.09 4.50
C ASP A 24 -1.04 -11.26 5.39
N ILE A 25 -2.31 -11.64 5.37
CA ILE A 25 -2.90 -12.57 6.33
C ILE A 25 -2.66 -14.03 5.91
N TYR A 26 -2.68 -14.31 4.62
CA TYR A 26 -2.70 -15.69 4.14
C TYR A 26 -1.45 -16.09 3.38
N ALA A 27 -0.92 -17.28 3.68
CA ALA A 27 0.13 -17.91 2.87
C ALA A 27 -0.31 -18.08 1.42
N LYS A 28 0.64 -18.02 0.47
CA LYS A 28 0.43 -17.95 -0.99
C LYS A 28 -0.61 -18.95 -1.54
N ASP A 29 -0.60 -20.18 -1.06
CA ASP A 29 -1.52 -21.22 -1.59
C ASP A 29 -2.95 -21.07 -1.05
N ARG A 30 -3.10 -20.71 0.23
CA ARG A 30 -4.41 -20.43 0.83
C ARG A 30 -4.99 -19.14 0.29
N TYR A 31 -4.14 -18.11 0.09
CA TYR A 31 -4.53 -16.85 -0.50
C TYR A 31 -5.19 -17.03 -1.87
N LYS A 32 -4.61 -17.84 -2.78
CA LYS A 32 -5.19 -18.10 -4.11
C LYS A 32 -6.59 -18.68 -4.04
N LYS A 33 -6.83 -19.67 -3.17
CA LYS A 33 -8.16 -20.29 -3.02
C LYS A 33 -9.22 -19.31 -2.52
N ILE A 34 -8.84 -18.49 -1.53
CA ILE A 34 -9.70 -17.44 -0.96
C ILE A 34 -10.00 -16.37 -2.01
N LEU A 35 -8.98 -15.94 -2.74
CA LEU A 35 -9.10 -14.95 -3.82
C LEU A 35 -10.08 -15.41 -4.89
N TYR A 36 -9.97 -16.66 -5.37
CA TYR A 36 -10.92 -17.19 -6.36
C TYR A 36 -12.36 -17.23 -5.84
N GLY A 37 -12.56 -17.57 -4.57
CA GLY A 37 -13.89 -17.54 -3.94
C GLY A 37 -14.49 -16.13 -3.94
N TYR A 38 -13.75 -15.14 -3.48
CA TYR A 38 -14.22 -13.75 -3.47
C TYR A 38 -14.34 -13.15 -4.88
N ALA A 39 -13.47 -13.54 -5.82
CA ALA A 39 -13.57 -13.13 -7.21
C ALA A 39 -14.87 -13.66 -7.87
N ALA A 40 -15.26 -14.91 -7.59
CA ALA A 40 -16.52 -15.46 -8.08
C ALA A 40 -17.72 -14.68 -7.53
N VAL A 41 -17.67 -14.25 -6.25
CA VAL A 41 -18.74 -13.45 -5.62
C VAL A 41 -18.84 -12.07 -6.27
N VAL A 42 -17.72 -11.35 -6.49
CA VAL A 42 -17.77 -10.01 -7.11
C VAL A 42 -18.19 -10.07 -8.57
N LEU A 43 -17.79 -11.10 -9.31
CA LEU A 43 -18.25 -11.31 -10.68
C LEU A 43 -19.74 -11.60 -10.73
N GLY A 44 -20.25 -12.49 -9.87
CA GLY A 44 -21.69 -12.78 -9.75
C GLY A 44 -22.49 -11.54 -9.34
N ALA A 45 -22.00 -10.75 -8.38
CA ALA A 45 -22.58 -9.47 -7.99
C ALA A 45 -22.63 -8.49 -9.17
N SER A 46 -21.55 -8.38 -9.95
CA SER A 46 -21.50 -7.51 -11.13
C SER A 46 -22.56 -7.90 -12.16
N VAL A 47 -22.68 -9.19 -12.47
CA VAL A 47 -23.71 -9.69 -13.40
C VAL A 47 -25.11 -9.38 -12.86
N LEU A 48 -25.35 -9.65 -11.57
CA LEU A 48 -26.65 -9.38 -10.95
C LEU A 48 -27.02 -7.90 -11.03
N ILE A 49 -26.09 -6.98 -10.71
CA ILE A 49 -26.30 -5.53 -10.78
C ILE A 49 -26.62 -5.09 -12.22
N TYR A 50 -25.97 -5.68 -13.24
CA TYR A 50 -26.27 -5.39 -14.63
C TYR A 50 -27.65 -5.88 -15.07
N LEU A 51 -28.12 -7.01 -14.54
CA LEU A 51 -29.45 -7.57 -14.86
C LEU A 51 -30.59 -6.83 -14.17
N LEU A 52 -30.36 -6.33 -12.94
CA LEU A 52 -31.38 -5.62 -12.17
C LEU A 52 -31.76 -4.28 -12.81
N PRO A 53 -33.04 -3.86 -12.73
CA PRO A 53 -33.47 -2.57 -13.22
C PRO A 53 -32.87 -1.42 -12.39
N ILE A 54 -32.58 -0.33 -13.09
CA ILE A 54 -32.16 0.95 -12.51
C ILE A 54 -33.12 2.02 -12.98
N HIS A 55 -33.58 2.85 -12.09
CA HIS A 55 -34.47 3.96 -12.36
C HIS A 55 -33.74 5.28 -12.20
N TYR A 56 -34.18 6.30 -12.88
CA TYR A 56 -33.60 7.63 -12.87
C TYR A 56 -34.61 8.63 -12.33
N TYR A 57 -34.15 9.49 -11.46
CA TYR A 57 -34.90 10.64 -10.95
C TYR A 57 -34.14 11.93 -11.29
N TYR A 58 -34.85 12.90 -11.85
CA TYR A 58 -34.30 14.21 -12.18
C TYR A 58 -34.87 15.26 -11.23
N ASP A 59 -34.01 15.97 -10.50
CA ASP A 59 -34.37 16.97 -9.49
C ASP A 59 -34.25 18.42 -10.02
N GLY A 60 -34.22 18.60 -11.34
CA GLY A 60 -34.04 19.91 -11.97
C GLY A 60 -32.57 20.32 -12.13
N GLU A 61 -31.66 19.84 -11.31
CA GLU A 61 -30.22 20.15 -11.36
C GLU A 61 -29.37 18.92 -11.69
N ALA A 62 -29.73 17.75 -11.17
CA ALA A 62 -28.95 16.53 -11.37
C ALA A 62 -29.84 15.31 -11.57
N VAL A 63 -29.27 14.26 -12.18
CA VAL A 63 -29.89 12.94 -12.37
C VAL A 63 -29.37 12.00 -11.29
N TYR A 64 -30.30 11.45 -10.52
CA TYR A 64 -30.01 10.44 -9.49
C TYR A 64 -30.51 9.08 -9.92
N THR A 65 -29.81 8.04 -9.49
CA THR A 65 -30.21 6.66 -9.70
C THR A 65 -30.84 6.08 -8.43
N TYR A 66 -31.82 5.22 -8.61
CA TYR A 66 -32.44 4.45 -7.52
C TYR A 66 -32.96 3.11 -8.05
N GLY A 67 -33.22 2.18 -7.16
CA GLY A 67 -33.87 0.91 -7.49
C GLY A 67 -33.07 -0.32 -7.08
N PRO A 68 -33.51 -1.51 -7.53
CA PRO A 68 -32.90 -2.79 -7.13
C PRO A 68 -31.41 -2.90 -7.44
N SER A 69 -30.93 -2.30 -8.54
CA SER A 69 -29.53 -2.27 -8.91
C SER A 69 -28.68 -1.52 -7.91
N ASP A 70 -29.15 -0.34 -7.43
CA ASP A 70 -28.47 0.47 -6.42
C ASP A 70 -28.44 -0.23 -5.05
N ILE A 71 -29.59 -0.81 -4.64
CA ILE A 71 -29.69 -1.56 -3.37
C ILE A 71 -28.72 -2.75 -3.39
N ALA A 72 -28.66 -3.50 -4.49
CA ALA A 72 -27.73 -4.61 -4.63
C ALA A 72 -26.26 -4.12 -4.55
N THR A 73 -25.94 -2.98 -5.14
CA THR A 73 -24.62 -2.36 -5.09
C THR A 73 -24.21 -2.05 -3.66
N TYR A 74 -25.06 -1.36 -2.90
CA TYR A 74 -24.78 -1.06 -1.49
C TYR A 74 -24.63 -2.33 -0.66
N PHE A 75 -25.50 -3.31 -0.88
CA PHE A 75 -25.41 -4.60 -0.19
C PHE A 75 -24.05 -5.28 -0.40
N PHE A 76 -23.62 -5.48 -1.63
CA PHE A 76 -22.34 -6.15 -1.91
C PHE A 76 -21.14 -5.30 -1.51
N ALA A 77 -21.18 -4.00 -1.71
CA ALA A 77 -20.10 -3.11 -1.29
C ALA A 77 -19.91 -3.13 0.25
N VAL A 78 -21.00 -3.00 1.01
CA VAL A 78 -20.97 -3.11 2.48
C VAL A 78 -20.52 -4.51 2.91
N LEU A 79 -20.98 -5.56 2.24
CA LEU A 79 -20.54 -6.93 2.52
C LEU A 79 -19.02 -7.09 2.43
N PHE A 80 -18.39 -6.62 1.34
CA PHE A 80 -16.94 -6.67 1.20
C PHE A 80 -16.21 -5.83 2.25
N VAL A 81 -16.72 -4.65 2.59
CA VAL A 81 -16.16 -3.79 3.64
C VAL A 81 -16.25 -4.48 5.01
N LEU A 82 -17.37 -5.09 5.34
CA LEU A 82 -17.54 -5.82 6.61
C LEU A 82 -16.64 -7.05 6.69
N ILE A 83 -16.48 -7.80 5.59
CA ILE A 83 -15.54 -8.93 5.52
C ILE A 83 -14.11 -8.41 5.73
N THR A 84 -13.72 -7.32 5.06
CA THR A 84 -12.40 -6.71 5.23
C THR A 84 -12.17 -6.29 6.68
N LEU A 85 -13.11 -5.61 7.28
CA LEU A 85 -13.05 -5.17 8.68
C LEU A 85 -12.93 -6.37 9.64
N TYR A 86 -13.71 -7.43 9.41
CA TYR A 86 -13.60 -8.68 10.16
C TYR A 86 -12.19 -9.28 10.05
N GLN A 87 -11.61 -9.36 8.84
CA GLN A 87 -10.25 -9.86 8.63
C GLN A 87 -9.21 -9.03 9.39
N VAL A 88 -9.31 -7.70 9.31
CA VAL A 88 -8.42 -6.78 10.02
C VAL A 88 -8.52 -6.94 11.54
N ILE A 89 -9.72 -7.14 12.08
CA ILE A 89 -9.93 -7.32 13.52
C ILE A 89 -9.42 -8.71 13.97
N ARG A 90 -9.75 -9.75 13.21
CA ARG A 90 -9.48 -11.15 13.61
C ARG A 90 -8.04 -11.57 13.41
N HIS A 91 -7.39 -11.06 12.37
CA HIS A 91 -6.04 -11.44 11.96
C HIS A 91 -5.07 -10.25 11.95
N GLY A 92 -5.43 -9.15 12.59
CA GLY A 92 -4.64 -7.93 12.59
C GLY A 92 -3.22 -8.07 13.16
N ASP A 93 -3.00 -9.07 14.01
CA ASP A 93 -1.68 -9.34 14.59
C ASP A 93 -0.69 -9.93 13.56
N GLN A 94 -1.21 -10.51 12.47
CA GLN A 94 -0.40 -11.04 11.36
C GLN A 94 -0.10 -9.97 10.29
N MET A 95 -0.74 -8.81 10.38
CA MET A 95 -0.57 -7.72 9.43
C MET A 95 0.52 -6.75 9.88
N ASN A 96 1.18 -6.12 8.90
CA ASN A 96 2.01 -4.96 9.18
C ASN A 96 1.17 -3.88 9.93
N PRO A 97 1.63 -3.36 11.10
CA PRO A 97 0.87 -2.40 11.91
C PRO A 97 0.43 -1.15 11.15
N LYS A 98 1.28 -0.63 10.26
CA LYS A 98 0.96 0.53 9.40
C LYS A 98 -0.19 0.19 8.44
N ARG A 99 -0.12 -0.95 7.76
CA ARG A 99 -1.15 -1.42 6.83
C ARG A 99 -2.47 -1.66 7.56
N ARG A 100 -2.43 -2.30 8.73
CA ARG A 100 -3.63 -2.49 9.56
C ARG A 100 -4.31 -1.17 9.91
N SER A 101 -3.53 -0.16 10.32
CA SER A 101 -4.05 1.17 10.64
C SER A 101 -4.64 1.86 9.41
N ALA A 102 -3.92 1.87 8.30
CA ALA A 102 -4.36 2.50 7.05
C ALA A 102 -5.66 1.89 6.52
N VAL A 103 -5.74 0.55 6.43
CA VAL A 103 -6.95 -0.16 5.97
C VAL A 103 -8.13 0.10 6.90
N ARG A 104 -7.91 0.04 8.22
CA ARG A 104 -8.97 0.32 9.21
C ARG A 104 -9.52 1.73 9.07
N THR A 105 -8.64 2.73 8.97
CA THR A 105 -9.03 4.13 8.80
C THR A 105 -9.81 4.33 7.51
N TRP A 106 -9.31 3.78 6.40
CA TRP A 106 -10.03 3.84 5.12
C TRP A 106 -11.41 3.21 5.19
N MET A 107 -11.56 2.02 5.79
CA MET A 107 -12.86 1.35 5.91
C MET A 107 -13.85 2.16 6.74
N ILE A 108 -13.41 2.78 7.83
CA ILE A 108 -14.27 3.64 8.66
C ILE A 108 -14.75 4.86 7.88
N VAL A 109 -13.84 5.56 7.19
CA VAL A 109 -14.19 6.72 6.35
C VAL A 109 -15.16 6.31 5.25
N TRP A 110 -14.94 5.16 4.63
CA TRP A 110 -15.81 4.64 3.57
C TRP A 110 -17.21 4.29 4.08
N ILE A 111 -17.33 3.64 5.25
CA ILE A 111 -18.64 3.33 5.88
C ILE A 111 -19.41 4.61 6.19
N ILE A 112 -18.75 5.62 6.77
CA ILE A 112 -19.39 6.90 7.07
C ILE A 112 -19.87 7.58 5.80
N ALA A 113 -19.05 7.61 4.76
CA ALA A 113 -19.40 8.18 3.46
C ALA A 113 -20.57 7.43 2.80
N ALA A 114 -20.56 6.09 2.82
CA ALA A 114 -21.62 5.26 2.27
C ALA A 114 -22.93 5.44 3.00
N ALA A 115 -22.92 5.48 4.34
CA ALA A 115 -24.11 5.73 5.16
C ALA A 115 -24.68 7.13 4.87
N THR A 116 -23.83 8.15 4.86
CA THR A 116 -24.26 9.52 4.56
C THR A 116 -24.88 9.63 3.16
N GLN A 117 -24.25 9.02 2.17
CA GLN A 117 -24.74 9.02 0.78
C GLN A 117 -26.06 8.24 0.66
N PHE A 118 -26.22 7.14 1.40
CA PHE A 118 -27.48 6.37 1.40
C PHE A 118 -28.66 7.21 1.88
N PHE A 119 -28.48 8.01 2.92
CA PHE A 119 -29.54 8.92 3.43
C PHE A 119 -29.68 10.20 2.61
N ASN A 120 -28.63 10.64 1.92
CA ASN A 120 -28.64 11.82 1.09
C ASN A 120 -27.93 11.56 -0.24
N SER A 121 -28.68 11.08 -1.22
CA SER A 121 -28.20 10.72 -2.57
C SER A 121 -27.61 11.89 -3.35
N ARG A 122 -27.82 13.15 -2.92
CA ARG A 122 -27.21 14.34 -3.54
C ARG A 122 -25.70 14.42 -3.30
N LEU A 123 -25.21 13.75 -2.26
CA LEU A 123 -23.79 13.77 -1.89
C LEU A 123 -23.09 12.54 -2.47
N LEU A 124 -22.24 12.72 -3.46
CA LEU A 124 -21.43 11.65 -4.05
C LEU A 124 -20.16 11.38 -3.23
N LEU A 125 -20.33 11.03 -1.95
CA LEU A 125 -19.24 10.93 -0.98
C LEU A 125 -18.41 9.65 -1.13
N VAL A 126 -19.01 8.54 -1.59
CA VAL A 126 -18.31 7.23 -1.66
C VAL A 126 -17.14 7.28 -2.64
N GLY A 127 -17.31 7.92 -3.79
CA GLY A 127 -16.21 8.12 -4.75
C GLY A 127 -15.06 8.93 -4.15
N TYR A 128 -15.39 10.00 -3.42
CA TYR A 128 -14.42 10.83 -2.74
C TYR A 128 -13.70 10.09 -1.60
N ALA A 129 -14.44 9.34 -0.78
CA ALA A 129 -13.88 8.49 0.27
C ALA A 129 -12.96 7.40 -0.29
N THR A 130 -13.27 6.87 -1.47
CA THR A 130 -12.42 5.92 -2.20
C THR A 130 -11.11 6.55 -2.61
N ALA A 131 -11.15 7.74 -3.20
CA ALA A 131 -9.95 8.48 -3.61
C ALA A 131 -9.06 8.83 -2.41
N LEU A 132 -9.66 9.31 -1.31
CA LEU A 132 -8.95 9.56 -0.06
C LEU A 132 -8.31 8.29 0.50
N GLY A 133 -9.03 7.16 0.47
CA GLY A 133 -8.51 5.88 0.93
C GLY A 133 -7.31 5.40 0.14
N MET A 134 -7.35 5.51 -1.19
CA MET A 134 -6.20 5.19 -2.04
C MET A 134 -5.01 6.09 -1.73
N MET A 135 -5.25 7.36 -1.45
CA MET A 135 -4.21 8.32 -1.07
C MET A 135 -3.60 7.96 0.30
N ILE A 136 -4.41 7.57 1.28
CA ILE A 136 -3.94 7.10 2.59
C ILE A 136 -3.07 5.85 2.42
N LEU A 137 -3.52 4.86 1.65
CA LEU A 137 -2.75 3.64 1.38
C LEU A 137 -1.43 3.95 0.69
N PHE A 138 -1.43 4.84 -0.29
CA PHE A 138 -0.21 5.26 -0.99
C PHE A 138 0.80 5.93 -0.04
N PHE A 139 0.36 6.91 0.74
CA PHE A 139 1.27 7.65 1.63
C PHE A 139 1.79 6.81 2.79
N GLU A 140 0.97 5.91 3.34
CA GLU A 140 1.36 5.10 4.50
C GLU A 140 2.23 3.90 4.11
N LEU A 141 2.04 3.32 2.93
CA LEU A 141 2.58 2.01 2.60
C LEU A 141 3.50 1.98 1.38
N GLU A 142 3.23 2.80 0.38
CA GLU A 142 3.90 2.69 -0.92
C GLU A 142 4.68 3.94 -1.29
N ASN A 143 4.78 4.91 -0.38
CA ASN A 143 5.60 6.08 -0.64
C ASN A 143 7.09 5.67 -0.64
N PRO A 144 7.71 5.45 -1.80
CA PRO A 144 9.11 5.03 -1.88
C PRO A 144 10.04 6.09 -1.27
N GLU A 145 9.62 7.36 -1.26
CA GLU A 145 10.39 8.45 -0.64
C GLU A 145 10.46 8.34 0.89
N ALA A 146 9.50 7.67 1.53
CA ALA A 146 9.53 7.44 2.98
C ALA A 146 10.70 6.54 3.41
N ASN A 147 11.20 5.71 2.50
CA ASN A 147 12.30 4.77 2.73
C ASN A 147 13.65 5.26 2.17
N LEU A 148 13.67 6.42 1.52
CA LEU A 148 14.87 6.99 0.94
C LEU A 148 15.39 8.17 1.77
N ASP A 149 16.70 8.27 1.86
CA ASP A 149 17.38 9.48 2.32
C ASP A 149 17.46 10.48 1.15
N ARG A 150 16.83 11.64 1.32
CA ARG A 150 16.72 12.65 0.26
C ARG A 150 18.05 13.25 -0.18
N GLU A 151 19.03 13.23 0.71
CA GLU A 151 20.34 13.85 0.46
C GLU A 151 21.24 12.95 -0.37
N THR A 152 21.25 11.66 -0.06
CA THR A 152 22.16 10.69 -0.70
C THR A 152 21.48 9.83 -1.75
N GLY A 153 20.16 9.64 -1.68
CA GLY A 153 19.42 8.70 -2.51
C GLY A 153 19.58 7.23 -2.09
N ALA A 154 20.24 6.97 -0.95
CA ALA A 154 20.28 5.65 -0.32
C ALA A 154 18.97 5.35 0.40
N PHE A 155 18.73 4.10 0.76
CA PHE A 155 17.67 3.76 1.69
C PHE A 155 18.01 4.32 3.09
N ASN A 156 17.01 4.72 3.86
CA ASN A 156 17.22 5.25 5.21
C ASN A 156 17.36 4.14 6.27
N SER A 157 17.69 4.51 7.50
CA SER A 157 17.86 3.57 8.62
C SER A 157 16.60 2.76 8.96
N HIS A 158 15.42 3.33 8.75
CA HIS A 158 14.16 2.59 8.94
C HIS A 158 14.02 1.44 7.91
N ALA A 159 14.32 1.71 6.65
CA ALA A 159 14.32 0.71 5.59
C ALA A 159 15.40 -0.36 5.82
N LEU A 160 16.56 0.00 6.41
CA LEU A 160 17.59 -0.96 6.80
C LEU A 160 17.03 -1.97 7.82
N LEU A 161 16.43 -1.50 8.90
CA LEU A 161 15.89 -2.37 9.95
C LEU A 161 14.79 -3.32 9.40
N GLU A 162 13.92 -2.80 8.56
CA GLU A 162 12.84 -3.59 7.96
C GLU A 162 13.39 -4.63 6.97
N TYR A 163 14.41 -4.26 6.17
CA TYR A 163 15.07 -5.16 5.25
C TYR A 163 15.83 -6.28 5.99
N MET A 164 16.62 -5.94 6.99
CA MET A 164 17.35 -6.92 7.81
C MET A 164 16.41 -7.91 8.49
N ARG A 165 15.29 -7.42 9.02
CA ARG A 165 14.26 -8.28 9.61
C ARG A 165 13.68 -9.26 8.59
N GLN A 166 13.35 -8.79 7.38
CA GLN A 166 12.80 -9.64 6.32
C GLN A 166 13.79 -10.73 5.86
N GLU A 167 15.08 -10.40 5.70
CA GLU A 167 16.09 -11.36 5.32
C GLU A 167 16.35 -12.39 6.43
N TYR A 168 16.33 -11.96 7.68
CA TYR A 168 16.44 -12.85 8.84
C TYR A 168 15.24 -13.80 8.97
N GLU A 169 14.02 -13.32 8.74
CA GLU A 169 12.80 -14.15 8.76
C GLU A 169 12.78 -15.20 7.63
N LYS A 170 13.50 -14.96 6.53
CA LYS A 170 13.64 -15.89 5.40
C LYS A 170 14.81 -16.86 5.53
N ASP A 171 15.60 -16.75 6.61
CA ASP A 171 16.82 -17.54 6.85
C ASP A 171 17.84 -17.39 5.71
N HIS A 172 17.90 -16.19 5.09
CA HIS A 172 18.88 -15.90 4.05
C HIS A 172 20.21 -15.47 4.64
N THR A 173 21.32 -16.00 4.10
CA THR A 173 22.66 -15.50 4.38
C THR A 173 22.93 -14.26 3.54
N PHE A 174 23.58 -13.25 4.13
CA PHE A 174 23.97 -12.02 3.44
C PHE A 174 25.26 -11.48 4.06
N ALA A 175 26.02 -10.74 3.27
CA ALA A 175 27.21 -10.03 3.72
C ALA A 175 26.90 -8.54 3.95
N VAL A 176 27.54 -7.94 4.95
CA VAL A 176 27.34 -6.53 5.30
C VAL A 176 28.68 -5.79 5.30
N LEU A 177 28.74 -4.69 4.56
CA LEU A 177 29.86 -3.77 4.56
C LEU A 177 29.43 -2.45 5.23
N LEU A 178 30.18 -2.02 6.23
CA LEU A 178 30.01 -0.71 6.86
C LEU A 178 31.06 0.25 6.29
N ILE A 179 30.61 1.30 5.64
CA ILE A 179 31.46 2.39 5.14
C ILE A 179 31.25 3.59 6.08
N SER A 180 32.28 3.96 6.83
CA SER A 180 32.26 5.12 7.70
C SER A 180 33.27 6.16 7.22
N LEU A 181 32.79 7.37 6.94
CA LEU A 181 33.63 8.52 6.68
C LEU A 181 34.05 9.09 8.02
N GLY A 182 35.23 8.71 8.48
CA GLY A 182 35.77 9.06 9.78
C GLY A 182 35.69 10.57 10.08
N GLN A 183 35.72 10.91 11.39
CA GLN A 183 35.73 12.30 11.87
C GLN A 183 37.03 12.99 11.48
N TYR A 184 37.07 13.54 10.26
CA TYR A 184 38.09 14.53 9.92
C TYR A 184 37.74 15.86 10.60
N GLN A 185 37.94 15.92 11.93
CA GLN A 185 37.77 17.16 12.71
C GLN A 185 38.77 18.25 12.31
N SER A 186 39.80 17.93 11.56
CA SER A 186 40.86 18.86 11.17
C SER A 186 40.74 19.46 9.76
N SER A 187 39.80 19.01 8.91
CA SER A 187 39.83 19.39 7.48
C SER A 187 38.74 20.37 7.04
N GLY A 188 37.94 20.96 7.94
CA GLY A 188 36.99 22.02 7.59
C GLY A 188 36.01 21.68 6.43
N LEU A 189 35.85 20.38 6.09
CA LEU A 189 34.90 19.95 5.09
C LEU A 189 33.49 20.26 5.57
N ALA A 190 32.85 21.18 4.91
CA ALA A 190 31.45 21.50 5.20
C ALA A 190 30.59 20.25 5.05
N ILE A 191 29.56 20.12 5.87
CA ILE A 191 28.58 19.02 5.85
C ILE A 191 28.13 18.70 4.42
N ARG A 192 27.91 19.71 3.57
CA ARG A 192 27.56 19.57 2.16
C ARG A 192 28.58 18.80 1.31
N GLN A 193 29.87 18.87 1.64
CA GLN A 193 30.92 18.14 0.90
C GLN A 193 30.90 16.66 1.26
N VAL A 194 30.64 16.34 2.52
CA VAL A 194 30.45 14.93 2.97
C VAL A 194 29.22 14.31 2.28
N GLU A 195 28.12 15.02 2.24
CA GLU A 195 26.90 14.57 1.56
C GLU A 195 27.11 14.36 0.06
N PHE A 196 27.89 15.23 -0.58
CA PHE A 196 28.24 15.09 -1.99
C PHE A 196 29.08 13.82 -2.24
N VAL A 197 30.07 13.55 -1.40
CA VAL A 197 30.90 12.33 -1.49
C VAL A 197 30.04 11.09 -1.25
N LEU A 198 29.21 11.08 -0.21
CA LEU A 198 28.29 9.97 0.08
C LEU A 198 27.36 9.69 -1.09
N ARG A 199 26.82 10.73 -1.73
CA ARG A 199 25.95 10.57 -2.92
C ARG A 199 26.67 9.88 -4.08
N TRP A 200 27.93 10.20 -4.32
CA TRP A 200 28.73 9.55 -5.36
C TRP A 200 29.02 8.08 -5.03
N ILE A 201 29.37 7.79 -3.77
CA ILE A 201 29.57 6.41 -3.28
C ILE A 201 28.28 5.61 -3.45
N VAL A 202 27.14 6.16 -3.01
CA VAL A 202 25.82 5.51 -3.13
C VAL A 202 25.50 5.22 -4.60
N LYS A 203 25.70 6.20 -5.49
CA LYS A 203 25.42 6.02 -6.92
C LYS A 203 26.31 4.95 -7.55
N TYR A 204 27.58 4.88 -7.17
CA TYR A 204 28.49 3.83 -7.63
C TYR A 204 28.04 2.46 -7.14
N LEU A 205 27.79 2.30 -5.84
CA LEU A 205 27.37 1.03 -5.25
C LEU A 205 26.01 0.55 -5.79
N GLN A 206 25.06 1.46 -6.01
CA GLN A 206 23.76 1.14 -6.63
C GLN A 206 23.88 0.69 -8.09
N SER A 207 24.98 0.97 -8.78
CA SER A 207 25.23 0.47 -10.14
C SER A 207 25.62 -1.02 -10.16
N ILE A 208 26.01 -1.58 -9.03
CA ILE A 208 26.36 -3.00 -8.89
C ILE A 208 25.07 -3.79 -8.61
N SER A 209 24.80 -4.79 -9.43
CA SER A 209 23.58 -5.60 -9.32
C SER A 209 23.55 -6.38 -8.01
N GLY A 210 22.38 -6.39 -7.36
CA GLY A 210 22.14 -7.15 -6.12
C GLY A 210 22.47 -6.40 -4.83
N ILE A 211 23.20 -5.28 -4.88
CA ILE A 211 23.57 -4.51 -3.69
C ILE A 211 22.44 -3.57 -3.27
N LYS A 212 22.21 -3.48 -1.95
CA LYS A 212 21.36 -2.48 -1.33
C LYS A 212 22.15 -1.59 -0.41
N VAL A 213 22.04 -0.27 -0.59
CA VAL A 213 22.79 0.73 0.15
C VAL A 213 21.83 1.51 1.06
N PHE A 214 22.19 1.58 2.33
CA PHE A 214 21.41 2.25 3.37
C PHE A 214 22.25 3.33 4.05
N LYS A 215 21.68 4.48 4.35
CA LYS A 215 22.26 5.50 5.21
C LYS A 215 21.79 5.24 6.65
N ASN A 216 22.72 4.87 7.52
CA ASN A 216 22.42 4.58 8.93
C ASN A 216 22.45 5.85 9.78
N VAL A 217 23.55 6.56 9.75
CA VAL A 217 23.75 7.87 10.40
C VAL A 217 24.41 8.85 9.43
N GLU A 218 24.61 10.09 9.83
CA GLU A 218 25.06 11.18 8.93
C GLU A 218 26.27 10.85 8.04
N ARG A 219 27.19 9.99 8.51
CA ARG A 219 28.45 9.69 7.83
C ARG A 219 28.69 8.22 7.59
N GLU A 220 27.68 7.39 7.77
CA GLU A 220 27.80 5.94 7.65
C GLU A 220 26.80 5.40 6.64
N LEU A 221 27.35 4.55 5.76
CA LEU A 221 26.55 3.73 4.84
C LEU A 221 26.68 2.27 5.25
N VAL A 222 25.55 1.58 5.26
CA VAL A 222 25.48 0.13 5.39
C VAL A 222 25.13 -0.44 4.03
N VAL A 223 25.99 -1.29 3.53
CA VAL A 223 25.83 -1.98 2.24
C VAL A 223 25.50 -3.42 2.52
N VAL A 224 24.39 -3.91 2.00
CA VAL A 224 24.00 -5.31 2.14
C VAL A 224 24.12 -5.99 0.80
N CYS A 225 24.93 -7.05 0.78
CA CYS A 225 25.23 -7.86 -0.40
C CYS A 225 24.61 -9.25 -0.23
N PRO A 226 24.08 -9.89 -1.30
CA PRO A 226 23.47 -11.20 -1.22
C PRO A 226 24.46 -12.32 -0.88
N ASP A 227 25.73 -12.12 -1.24
CA ASP A 227 26.81 -13.08 -1.06
C ASP A 227 28.20 -12.40 -0.93
N GLU A 228 29.22 -13.18 -0.59
CA GLU A 228 30.58 -12.69 -0.42
C GLU A 228 31.23 -12.29 -1.76
N GLU A 229 30.85 -12.90 -2.88
CA GLU A 229 31.38 -12.57 -4.21
C GLU A 229 30.94 -11.15 -4.61
N THR A 230 29.68 -10.81 -4.36
CA THR A 230 29.15 -9.45 -4.58
C THR A 230 29.81 -8.43 -3.64
N LEU A 231 30.17 -8.85 -2.41
CA LEU A 231 30.91 -8.00 -1.48
C LEU A 231 32.32 -7.69 -1.98
N GLU A 232 33.06 -8.68 -2.52
CA GLU A 232 34.38 -8.48 -3.09
C GLU A 232 34.34 -7.51 -4.28
N HIS A 233 33.28 -7.55 -5.08
CA HIS A 233 33.10 -6.60 -6.19
C HIS A 233 32.78 -5.17 -5.71
N ALA A 234 32.30 -5.00 -4.48
CA ALA A 234 31.97 -3.70 -3.91
C ALA A 234 33.16 -3.02 -3.20
N LEU A 235 34.21 -3.80 -2.89
CA LEU A 235 35.46 -3.33 -2.26
C LEU A 235 36.46 -2.84 -3.30
#